data_63efe589782bfef1c9ed248b6f441719
#
_entry.id   63efe589782bfef1c9ed248b6f441719
#
_cell.length_a   1.000
_cell.length_b   1.000
_cell.length_c   1.000
_cell.angle_alpha   90.00
_cell.angle_beta   90.00
_cell.angle_gamma   90.00
#
_symmetry.space_group_name_H-M   'P 1'
#
loop_
_entity.id
_entity.type
_entity.pdbx_description
1 polymer ?
#
loop_
_entity_poly.entity_id
_entity_poly.type
_entity_poly.pdbx_seq_one_letter_code
_entity_poly.pdbx_strand_id
1 'polypeptide(L)'
;MEEVTAVGQPAEYLESLLDYLACPLDNSVPLSVARNAAGKVVALRSGDAEYQVVHNVPCLVPRLEEGARGALPRWQAHQKKMWQEYKDGDEGVFAAEGNDIGRRVGEIIARSAEGLYLDVGCGALARPVYMAASSGRVEWIGVDPFFGDTVRQFPFAQGLGEYLPFLPEVFDGALYAGTIYHHLDPRRSLRRAHSVLKPMGKLFVWCTARRLGRKYLIWRGLRALGFARMYNEDHQWAFTRKSLRTQLERAGFAVEDQVFLCEACPDLASCDHKNEYLTIAHRM
;
A
#
# COMPACT_ATOMS: atom_id res chain seq x y z
N MET A 1 1.53 18.14 -18.59
CA MET A 1 2.17 17.31 -17.54
C MET A 1 3.54 17.92 -17.35
N GLU A 2 3.74 18.63 -16.24
CA GLU A 2 5.08 19.10 -15.86
C GLU A 2 5.97 17.86 -15.68
N GLU A 3 7.15 17.91 -16.27
CA GLU A 3 8.21 16.94 -16.02
C GLU A 3 8.55 16.97 -14.52
N VAL A 4 7.93 16.08 -13.78
CA VAL A 4 8.40 15.78 -12.42
C VAL A 4 9.80 15.22 -12.61
N THR A 5 10.80 15.90 -12.10
CA THR A 5 12.16 15.37 -12.00
C THR A 5 12.10 14.14 -11.11
N ALA A 6 11.83 12.99 -11.72
CA ALA A 6 11.72 11.73 -11.04
C ALA A 6 13.08 11.40 -10.40
N VAL A 7 13.13 11.30 -9.10
CA VAL A 7 14.31 10.87 -8.38
C VAL A 7 14.31 9.34 -8.35
N GLY A 8 15.36 8.75 -8.90
CA GLY A 8 15.49 7.31 -9.04
C GLY A 8 15.88 6.59 -7.74
N GLN A 9 16.18 5.32 -7.90
CA GLN A 9 16.77 4.50 -6.83
C GLN A 9 18.16 3.98 -7.26
N PRO A 10 19.00 3.52 -6.31
CA PRO A 10 20.24 2.84 -6.62
C PRO A 10 20.04 1.66 -7.58
N ALA A 11 21.00 1.40 -8.47
CA ALA A 11 20.90 0.30 -9.44
C ALA A 11 20.81 -1.07 -8.75
N GLU A 12 21.50 -1.24 -7.62
CA GLU A 12 21.43 -2.46 -6.82
C GLU A 12 20.01 -2.79 -6.33
N TYR A 13 19.18 -1.77 -6.06
CA TYR A 13 17.78 -1.98 -5.68
C TYR A 13 16.95 -2.52 -6.84
N LEU A 14 17.19 -2.02 -8.08
CA LEU A 14 16.55 -2.60 -9.26
C LEU A 14 16.97 -4.05 -9.46
N GLU A 15 18.27 -4.32 -9.43
CA GLU A 15 18.80 -5.68 -9.64
C GLU A 15 18.25 -6.66 -8.59
N SER A 16 18.14 -6.25 -7.32
CA SER A 16 17.55 -7.08 -6.26
C SER A 16 16.05 -7.37 -6.43
N LEU A 17 15.34 -6.54 -7.22
CA LEU A 17 13.93 -6.76 -7.49
C LEU A 17 13.66 -7.75 -8.63
N LEU A 18 14.59 -7.87 -9.61
CA LEU A 18 14.32 -8.55 -10.88
C LEU A 18 13.82 -9.99 -10.69
N ASP A 19 14.37 -10.72 -9.71
CA ASP A 19 14.01 -12.12 -9.44
C ASP A 19 12.61 -12.28 -8.84
N TYR A 20 12.03 -11.20 -8.35
CA TYR A 20 10.71 -11.19 -7.71
C TYR A 20 9.60 -10.64 -8.61
N LEU A 21 9.98 -9.90 -9.69
CA LEU A 21 9.01 -9.18 -10.51
C LEU A 21 8.23 -10.11 -11.44
N ALA A 22 6.94 -9.82 -11.56
CA ALA A 22 6.01 -10.52 -12.44
C ALA A 22 5.11 -9.53 -13.20
N CYS A 23 4.42 -10.04 -14.20
CA CYS A 23 3.41 -9.28 -14.92
C CYS A 23 2.31 -8.80 -13.97
N PRO A 24 2.00 -7.48 -13.90
CA PRO A 24 0.97 -6.97 -13.01
C PRO A 24 -0.44 -7.48 -13.35
N LEU A 25 -0.67 -7.89 -14.60
CA LEU A 25 -1.96 -8.46 -15.04
C LEU A 25 -2.07 -9.94 -14.68
N ASP A 26 -0.95 -10.69 -14.75
CA ASP A 26 -0.87 -12.10 -14.38
C ASP A 26 0.45 -12.36 -13.63
N ASN A 27 0.40 -12.37 -12.31
CA ASN A 27 1.59 -12.51 -11.48
C ASN A 27 2.20 -13.93 -11.47
N SER A 28 1.63 -14.88 -12.18
CA SER A 28 2.29 -16.18 -12.44
C SER A 28 3.34 -16.13 -13.55
N VAL A 29 3.37 -15.02 -14.32
CA VAL A 29 4.27 -14.83 -15.47
C VAL A 29 5.43 -13.92 -15.07
N PRO A 30 6.67 -14.44 -14.98
CA PRO A 30 7.86 -13.62 -14.72
C PRO A 30 8.09 -12.62 -15.85
N LEU A 31 8.72 -11.48 -15.51
CA LEU A 31 9.10 -10.47 -16.49
C LEU A 31 10.49 -10.81 -17.09
N SER A 32 10.61 -10.72 -18.40
CA SER A 32 11.92 -10.76 -19.07
C SER A 32 12.57 -9.38 -19.05
N VAL A 33 13.90 -9.35 -18.91
CA VAL A 33 14.69 -8.13 -18.74
C VAL A 33 15.29 -7.70 -20.07
N ALA A 34 15.02 -6.47 -20.51
CA ALA A 34 15.67 -5.84 -21.65
C ALA A 34 16.79 -4.91 -21.17
N ARG A 35 18.01 -5.14 -21.66
CA ARG A 35 19.19 -4.30 -21.35
C ARG A 35 19.67 -3.58 -22.60
N ASN A 36 20.20 -2.38 -22.43
CA ASN A 36 20.88 -1.65 -23.51
C ASN A 36 22.33 -2.14 -23.72
N ALA A 37 23.04 -1.56 -24.69
CA ALA A 37 24.43 -1.93 -25.00
C ALA A 37 25.40 -1.73 -23.84
N ALA A 38 25.08 -0.85 -22.88
CA ALA A 38 25.86 -0.64 -21.65
C ALA A 38 25.48 -1.60 -20.51
N GLY A 39 24.60 -2.60 -20.77
CA GLY A 39 24.15 -3.56 -19.77
C GLY A 39 23.06 -3.03 -18.81
N LYS A 40 22.66 -1.77 -18.93
CA LYS A 40 21.63 -1.17 -18.08
C LYS A 40 20.25 -1.71 -18.43
N VAL A 41 19.45 -2.08 -17.44
CA VAL A 41 18.03 -2.43 -17.61
C VAL A 41 17.25 -1.20 -18.07
N VAL A 42 16.54 -1.34 -19.19
CA VAL A 42 15.76 -0.25 -19.81
C VAL A 42 14.27 -0.55 -19.88
N ALA A 43 13.91 -1.83 -19.94
CA ALA A 43 12.52 -2.27 -19.93
C ALA A 43 12.37 -3.67 -19.35
N LEU A 44 11.14 -3.98 -18.94
CA LEU A 44 10.69 -5.30 -18.53
C LEU A 44 9.53 -5.73 -19.44
N ARG A 45 9.44 -7.01 -19.82
CA ARG A 45 8.47 -7.47 -20.81
C ARG A 45 7.71 -8.71 -20.33
N SER A 46 6.43 -8.77 -20.70
CA SER A 46 5.57 -9.95 -20.55
C SER A 46 4.64 -10.06 -21.76
N GLY A 47 4.86 -11.05 -22.63
CA GLY A 47 4.17 -11.14 -23.92
C GLY A 47 4.38 -9.87 -24.74
N ASP A 48 3.28 -9.26 -25.18
CA ASP A 48 3.28 -8.00 -25.94
C ASP A 48 3.37 -6.74 -25.04
N ALA A 49 3.30 -6.90 -23.71
CA ALA A 49 3.39 -5.77 -22.80
C ALA A 49 4.85 -5.42 -22.49
N GLU A 50 5.18 -4.13 -22.62
CA GLU A 50 6.46 -3.58 -22.22
C GLU A 50 6.28 -2.52 -21.14
N TYR A 51 7.06 -2.66 -20.07
CA TYR A 51 7.10 -1.76 -18.92
C TYR A 51 8.44 -1.06 -18.87
N GLN A 52 8.43 0.26 -18.84
CA GLN A 52 9.66 1.04 -18.80
C GLN A 52 10.35 0.96 -17.44
N VAL A 53 11.66 1.10 -17.44
CA VAL A 53 12.46 1.35 -16.25
C VAL A 53 12.99 2.77 -16.31
N VAL A 54 12.52 3.61 -15.40
CA VAL A 54 12.86 5.04 -15.35
C VAL A 54 13.70 5.28 -14.11
N HIS A 55 14.93 5.78 -14.28
CA HIS A 55 15.86 6.04 -13.17
C HIS A 55 16.03 4.83 -12.21
N ASN A 56 16.16 3.63 -12.76
CA ASN A 56 16.22 2.33 -12.08
C ASN A 56 14.93 1.91 -11.34
N VAL A 57 13.81 2.60 -11.52
CA VAL A 57 12.51 2.20 -10.98
C VAL A 57 11.70 1.48 -12.05
N PRO A 58 11.27 0.23 -11.84
CA PRO A 58 10.35 -0.45 -12.75
C PRO A 58 8.95 0.18 -12.65
N CYS A 59 8.42 0.64 -13.79
CA CYS A 59 7.12 1.30 -13.91
C CYS A 59 6.06 0.26 -14.31
N LEU A 60 5.49 -0.43 -13.33
CA LEU A 60 4.63 -1.59 -13.51
C LEU A 60 3.14 -1.31 -13.29
N VAL A 61 2.71 -0.07 -13.56
CA VAL A 61 1.29 0.29 -13.55
C VAL A 61 0.67 -0.19 -14.87
N PRO A 62 -0.29 -1.14 -14.84
CA PRO A 62 -0.91 -1.63 -16.07
C PRO A 62 -1.85 -0.57 -16.67
N ARG A 63 -2.08 -0.65 -17.98
CA ARG A 63 -3.17 0.10 -18.61
C ARG A 63 -4.49 -0.45 -18.09
N LEU A 64 -5.21 0.37 -17.34
CA LEU A 64 -6.52 -0.01 -16.80
C LEU A 64 -7.57 0.18 -17.90
N GLU A 65 -8.24 -0.91 -18.29
CA GLU A 65 -9.36 -0.84 -19.22
C GLU A 65 -10.56 -0.13 -18.59
N GLU A 66 -11.37 0.55 -19.41
CA GLU A 66 -12.51 1.38 -18.98
C GLU A 66 -13.69 0.61 -18.35
N GLY A 67 -13.55 -0.68 -18.05
CA GLY A 67 -14.59 -1.53 -17.48
C GLY A 67 -15.21 -1.03 -16.16
N ALA A 68 -14.57 -0.08 -15.49
CA ALA A 68 -15.06 0.60 -14.30
C ALA A 68 -15.44 2.06 -14.58
N ARG A 69 -16.20 2.33 -15.62
CA ARG A 69 -16.46 3.64 -16.24
C ARG A 69 -16.78 4.83 -15.32
N GLY A 70 -17.05 4.65 -14.05
CA GLY A 70 -17.29 5.73 -13.10
C GLY A 70 -16.33 5.77 -11.92
N ALA A 71 -15.68 4.65 -11.58
CA ALA A 71 -14.80 4.54 -10.42
C ALA A 71 -13.36 5.00 -10.74
N LEU A 72 -12.86 4.66 -11.94
CA LEU A 72 -11.49 4.97 -12.35
C LEU A 72 -11.21 6.49 -12.45
N PRO A 73 -12.02 7.35 -13.09
CA PRO A 73 -11.78 8.78 -13.10
C PRO A 73 -11.82 9.43 -11.71
N ARG A 74 -12.72 8.94 -10.84
CA ARG A 74 -12.79 9.43 -9.45
C ARG A 74 -11.56 9.02 -8.65
N TRP A 75 -11.10 7.79 -8.82
CA TRP A 75 -9.89 7.29 -8.19
C TRP A 75 -8.67 8.06 -8.68
N GLN A 76 -8.53 8.30 -9.98
CA GLN A 76 -7.45 9.10 -10.55
C GLN A 76 -7.44 10.54 -10.01
N ALA A 77 -8.60 11.18 -9.90
CA ALA A 77 -8.73 12.51 -9.31
C ALA A 77 -8.34 12.51 -7.82
N HIS A 78 -8.73 11.46 -7.08
CA HIS A 78 -8.33 11.28 -5.70
C HIS A 78 -6.82 11.06 -5.56
N GLN A 79 -6.20 10.21 -6.37
CA GLN A 79 -4.75 10.01 -6.39
C GLN A 79 -3.99 11.30 -6.70
N LYS A 80 -4.48 12.11 -7.67
CA LYS A 80 -3.90 13.41 -7.98
C LYS A 80 -3.97 14.37 -6.79
N LYS A 81 -5.09 14.40 -6.06
CA LYS A 81 -5.26 15.21 -4.84
C LYS A 81 -4.26 14.75 -3.77
N MET A 82 -4.19 13.45 -3.48
CA MET A 82 -3.25 12.90 -2.52
C MET A 82 -1.80 13.24 -2.86
N TRP A 83 -1.43 13.12 -4.12
CA TRP A 83 -0.09 13.50 -4.60
C TRP A 83 0.21 14.97 -4.35
N GLN A 84 -0.76 15.86 -4.57
CA GLN A 84 -0.58 17.29 -4.32
C GLN A 84 -0.41 17.58 -2.83
N GLU A 85 -1.20 16.93 -1.97
CA GLU A 85 -1.07 17.04 -0.51
C GLU A 85 0.29 16.58 0.00
N TYR A 86 0.85 15.49 -0.56
CA TYR A 86 2.22 15.06 -0.32
C TYR A 86 3.26 16.13 -0.68
N LYS A 87 3.10 16.78 -1.84
CA LYS A 87 4.02 17.84 -2.29
C LYS A 87 3.94 19.10 -1.45
N ASP A 88 2.76 19.46 -0.96
CA ASP A 88 2.53 20.68 -0.19
C ASP A 88 3.00 20.56 1.27
N GLY A 89 3.68 19.46 1.63
CA GLY A 89 4.31 19.27 2.93
C GLY A 89 3.36 18.76 4.02
N ASP A 90 2.15 18.34 3.67
CA ASP A 90 1.28 17.53 4.54
C ASP A 90 1.80 16.08 4.55
N GLU A 91 3.16 16.00 4.64
CA GLU A 91 3.92 14.77 4.57
C GLU A 91 3.47 13.84 5.68
N GLY A 92 2.48 13.14 5.33
CA GLY A 92 2.12 11.88 5.89
C GLY A 92 2.23 11.78 7.39
N VAL A 93 1.14 12.02 8.00
CA VAL A 93 0.79 11.57 9.36
C VAL A 93 1.37 10.18 9.71
N PHE A 94 1.75 9.37 8.71
CA PHE A 94 2.11 7.97 8.87
C PHE A 94 3.60 7.64 8.87
N ALA A 95 4.47 8.55 8.48
CA ALA A 95 5.84 8.18 8.19
C ALA A 95 6.91 9.12 8.75
N ALA A 96 6.54 10.28 9.27
CA ALA A 96 7.45 11.24 9.85
C ALA A 96 8.15 10.69 11.11
N GLU A 97 9.40 11.09 11.34
CA GLU A 97 10.20 10.67 12.50
C GLU A 97 9.53 10.87 13.87
N GLY A 98 8.56 11.78 13.97
CA GLY A 98 7.77 12.05 15.18
C GLY A 98 6.50 11.21 15.31
N ASN A 99 6.19 10.27 14.42
CA ASN A 99 4.96 9.49 14.50
C ASN A 99 5.09 8.28 15.43
N ASP A 100 4.65 8.46 16.68
CA ASP A 100 4.70 7.40 17.70
C ASP A 100 3.87 6.16 17.33
N ILE A 101 2.74 6.35 16.63
CA ILE A 101 1.89 5.24 16.18
C ILE A 101 2.61 4.44 15.11
N GLY A 102 3.23 5.09 14.13
CA GLY A 102 4.03 4.42 13.09
C GLY A 102 5.21 3.66 13.68
N ARG A 103 5.93 4.24 14.66
CA ARG A 103 6.99 3.55 15.39
C ARG A 103 6.47 2.31 16.11
N ARG A 104 5.35 2.42 16.82
CA ARG A 104 4.70 1.28 17.48
C ARG A 104 4.29 0.17 16.52
N VAL A 105 3.78 0.52 15.34
CA VAL A 105 3.50 -0.46 14.27
C VAL A 105 4.77 -1.21 13.89
N GLY A 106 5.88 -0.51 13.66
CA GLY A 106 7.18 -1.12 13.36
C GLY A 106 7.68 -2.04 14.48
N GLU A 107 7.54 -1.64 15.75
CA GLU A 107 7.89 -2.47 16.91
C GLU A 107 7.04 -3.74 17.01
N ILE A 108 5.74 -3.66 16.73
CA ILE A 108 4.86 -4.84 16.71
C ILE A 108 5.28 -5.79 15.59
N ILE A 109 5.59 -5.25 14.41
CA ILE A 109 6.13 -6.03 13.29
C ILE A 109 7.43 -6.70 13.70
N ALA A 110 8.40 -5.97 14.26
CA ALA A 110 9.70 -6.50 14.66
C ALA A 110 9.62 -7.64 15.67
N ARG A 111 8.60 -7.67 16.54
CA ARG A 111 8.39 -8.73 17.54
C ARG A 111 7.83 -10.03 16.95
N SER A 112 7.13 -9.95 15.82
CA SER A 112 6.34 -11.06 15.29
C SER A 112 6.71 -11.44 13.86
N ALA A 113 7.67 -10.77 13.25
CA ALA A 113 7.99 -10.89 11.85
C ALA A 113 9.52 -10.97 11.61
N GLU A 114 9.89 -11.68 10.56
CA GLU A 114 11.26 -11.72 10.03
C GLU A 114 11.21 -12.09 8.54
N GLY A 115 12.25 -11.72 7.79
CA GLY A 115 12.36 -12.01 6.37
C GLY A 115 11.93 -10.85 5.47
N LEU A 116 11.45 -11.15 4.26
CA LEU A 116 11.15 -10.19 3.21
C LEU A 116 9.70 -9.76 3.26
N TYR A 117 9.47 -8.45 3.37
CA TYR A 117 8.13 -7.86 3.52
C TYR A 117 7.82 -6.85 2.42
N LEU A 118 6.56 -6.86 1.98
CA LEU A 118 6.03 -5.92 1.01
C LEU A 118 5.26 -4.79 1.71
N ASP A 119 5.63 -3.54 1.44
CA ASP A 119 4.84 -2.36 1.82
C ASP A 119 3.94 -1.93 0.66
N VAL A 120 2.63 -2.12 0.80
CA VAL A 120 1.64 -1.83 -0.25
C VAL A 120 1.06 -0.44 -0.04
N GLY A 121 1.46 0.48 -0.91
CA GLY A 121 1.20 1.90 -0.78
C GLY A 121 2.21 2.56 0.16
N CYS A 122 3.51 2.36 -0.11
CA CYS A 122 4.60 2.85 0.73
C CYS A 122 4.79 4.38 0.70
N GLY A 123 4.04 5.09 -0.15
CA GLY A 123 4.15 6.53 -0.32
C GLY A 123 5.46 6.97 -0.97
N ALA A 124 5.79 8.26 -0.81
CA ALA A 124 6.94 8.91 -1.46
C ALA A 124 8.13 9.15 -0.50
N LEU A 125 8.10 8.65 0.73
CA LEU A 125 9.10 8.93 1.73
C LEU A 125 10.40 8.15 1.53
N ALA A 126 11.52 8.73 1.95
CA ALA A 126 12.82 8.06 1.90
C ALA A 126 12.81 6.76 2.70
N ARG A 127 12.29 6.79 3.93
CA ARG A 127 12.13 5.64 4.81
C ARG A 127 11.04 5.89 5.84
N PRO A 128 9.91 5.19 5.76
CA PRO A 128 8.87 5.26 6.79
C PRO A 128 9.37 4.86 8.19
N VAL A 129 8.84 5.49 9.23
CA VAL A 129 9.27 5.24 10.61
C VAL A 129 9.05 3.79 11.06
N TYR A 130 8.00 3.13 10.59
CA TYR A 130 7.77 1.71 10.89
C TYR A 130 8.80 0.77 10.25
N MET A 131 9.35 1.13 9.08
CA MET A 131 10.47 0.39 8.48
C MET A 131 11.75 0.56 9.32
N ALA A 132 12.02 1.79 9.80
CA ALA A 132 13.15 2.04 10.67
C ALA A 132 13.03 1.28 11.99
N ALA A 133 11.85 1.28 12.61
CA ALA A 133 11.59 0.61 13.88
C ALA A 133 11.59 -0.93 13.78
N SER A 134 11.40 -1.50 12.58
CA SER A 134 11.49 -2.95 12.35
C SER A 134 12.81 -3.42 11.73
N SER A 135 13.80 -2.53 11.61
CA SER A 135 15.07 -2.85 10.98
C SER A 135 15.85 -3.96 11.72
N GLY A 136 16.65 -4.72 10.95
CA GLY A 136 17.46 -5.84 11.44
C GLY A 136 16.71 -7.19 11.52
N ARG A 137 15.39 -7.21 11.38
CA ARG A 137 14.60 -8.44 11.27
C ARG A 137 13.81 -8.53 9.98
N VAL A 138 13.40 -7.39 9.45
CA VAL A 138 12.54 -7.27 8.28
C VAL A 138 13.26 -6.50 7.20
N GLU A 139 13.35 -7.09 6.01
CA GLU A 139 13.76 -6.44 4.78
C GLU A 139 12.53 -5.97 4.03
N TRP A 140 12.56 -4.76 3.48
CA TRP A 140 11.39 -4.15 2.88
C TRP A 140 11.54 -3.96 1.38
N ILE A 141 10.48 -4.29 0.63
CA ILE A 141 10.24 -3.83 -0.74
C ILE A 141 8.98 -2.98 -0.72
N GLY A 142 8.98 -1.83 -1.40
CA GLY A 142 7.82 -0.96 -1.51
C GLY A 142 7.16 -1.02 -2.87
N VAL A 143 5.83 -0.82 -2.89
CA VAL A 143 5.06 -0.59 -4.11
C VAL A 143 4.08 0.56 -3.89
N ASP A 144 4.04 1.50 -4.85
CA ASP A 144 3.14 2.65 -4.79
C ASP A 144 2.87 3.18 -6.22
N PRO A 145 1.69 3.73 -6.54
CA PRO A 145 1.46 4.41 -7.81
C PRO A 145 2.30 5.69 -7.96
N PHE A 146 2.73 6.31 -6.86
CA PHE A 146 3.53 7.52 -6.88
C PHE A 146 5.01 7.22 -7.04
N PHE A 147 5.61 7.86 -8.03
CA PHE A 147 7.06 7.73 -8.26
C PHE A 147 7.86 8.40 -7.14
N GLY A 148 7.42 9.57 -6.69
CA GLY A 148 8.08 10.37 -5.69
C GLY A 148 9.21 11.24 -6.24
N ASP A 149 9.63 12.21 -5.43
CA ASP A 149 10.76 13.11 -5.65
C ASP A 149 11.89 12.89 -4.63
N THR A 150 11.77 11.87 -3.81
CA THR A 150 12.72 11.50 -2.76
C THR A 150 13.37 10.16 -3.06
N VAL A 151 14.71 10.06 -2.87
CA VAL A 151 15.43 8.78 -2.97
C VAL A 151 15.01 7.86 -1.84
N ARG A 152 14.39 6.73 -2.19
CA ARG A 152 14.01 5.72 -1.20
C ARG A 152 15.23 4.93 -0.72
N GLN A 153 15.23 4.57 0.54
CA GLN A 153 16.28 3.75 1.19
C GLN A 153 15.88 2.27 1.25
N PHE A 154 15.04 1.84 0.31
CA PHE A 154 14.58 0.46 0.14
C PHE A 154 14.21 0.22 -1.32
N PRO A 155 14.28 -1.02 -1.84
CA PRO A 155 13.87 -1.36 -3.19
C PRO A 155 12.39 -1.03 -3.43
N PHE A 156 12.10 -0.41 -4.58
CA PHE A 156 10.79 0.12 -4.91
C PHE A 156 10.40 -0.18 -6.36
N ALA A 157 9.14 -0.54 -6.58
CA ALA A 157 8.52 -0.63 -7.89
C ALA A 157 7.29 0.29 -7.94
N GLN A 158 7.13 1.05 -9.02
CA GLN A 158 5.89 1.77 -9.27
C GLN A 158 4.81 0.77 -9.69
N GLY A 159 3.70 0.71 -8.94
CA GLY A 159 2.64 -0.27 -9.17
C GLY A 159 1.38 0.01 -8.37
N LEU A 160 0.40 -0.85 -8.52
CA LEU A 160 -0.89 -0.78 -7.83
C LEU A 160 -1.10 -2.01 -6.94
N GLY A 161 -1.68 -1.82 -5.76
CA GLY A 161 -2.00 -2.92 -4.86
C GLY A 161 -2.95 -3.95 -5.46
N GLU A 162 -3.84 -3.54 -6.35
CA GLU A 162 -4.75 -4.41 -7.11
C GLU A 162 -4.05 -5.26 -8.17
N TYR A 163 -2.82 -4.89 -8.52
CA TYR A 163 -2.03 -5.46 -9.60
C TYR A 163 -0.58 -5.61 -9.14
N LEU A 164 -0.37 -6.14 -7.93
CA LEU A 164 0.98 -6.33 -7.38
C LEU A 164 1.88 -7.06 -8.38
N PRO A 165 2.99 -6.43 -8.79
CA PRO A 165 3.83 -6.94 -9.87
C PRO A 165 4.91 -7.89 -9.36
N PHE A 166 4.53 -8.83 -8.50
CA PHE A 166 5.45 -9.79 -7.88
C PHE A 166 4.96 -11.22 -8.10
N LEU A 167 5.91 -12.14 -8.21
CA LEU A 167 5.65 -13.58 -8.30
C LEU A 167 4.86 -14.08 -7.07
N PRO A 168 4.12 -15.18 -7.20
CA PRO A 168 3.46 -15.82 -6.07
C PRO A 168 4.46 -16.28 -5.01
N GLU A 169 4.05 -16.23 -3.75
CA GLU A 169 4.75 -16.83 -2.61
C GLU A 169 6.19 -16.32 -2.38
N VAL A 170 6.43 -15.04 -2.69
CA VAL A 170 7.74 -14.39 -2.51
C VAL A 170 7.92 -13.87 -1.10
N PHE A 171 6.89 -13.24 -0.53
CA PHE A 171 7.02 -12.47 0.70
C PHE A 171 6.65 -13.27 1.95
N ASP A 172 7.43 -13.08 3.01
CA ASP A 172 7.12 -13.59 4.36
C ASP A 172 5.99 -12.78 5.01
N GLY A 173 5.77 -11.55 4.55
CA GLY A 173 4.64 -10.74 4.97
C GLY A 173 4.40 -9.51 4.11
N ALA A 174 3.30 -8.80 4.44
CA ALA A 174 2.96 -7.52 3.81
C ALA A 174 2.34 -6.56 4.83
N LEU A 175 2.48 -5.25 4.56
CA LEU A 175 1.89 -4.17 5.31
C LEU A 175 1.05 -3.28 4.40
N TYR A 176 -0.12 -2.87 4.88
CA TYR A 176 -0.91 -1.75 4.39
C TYR A 176 -0.91 -0.66 5.46
N ALA A 177 -0.04 0.33 5.33
CA ALA A 177 0.10 1.42 6.30
C ALA A 177 -0.80 2.60 5.94
N GLY A 178 -2.07 2.57 6.38
CA GLY A 178 -3.02 3.64 6.09
C GLY A 178 -3.46 3.75 4.63
N THR A 179 -3.31 2.69 3.83
CA THR A 179 -3.46 2.78 2.37
C THR A 179 -4.67 2.02 1.81
N ILE A 180 -5.13 0.97 2.49
CA ILE A 180 -6.19 0.07 1.98
C ILE A 180 -7.49 0.80 1.58
N TYR A 181 -7.81 1.91 2.22
CA TYR A 181 -9.01 2.69 1.92
C TYR A 181 -8.84 3.68 0.74
N HIS A 182 -7.63 3.80 0.19
CA HIS A 182 -7.35 4.59 -1.01
C HIS A 182 -7.35 3.75 -2.30
N HIS A 183 -7.41 2.44 -2.19
CA HIS A 183 -7.41 1.53 -3.33
C HIS A 183 -8.69 1.64 -4.17
N LEU A 184 -8.56 1.41 -5.48
CA LEU A 184 -9.70 1.35 -6.40
C LEU A 184 -10.61 0.16 -6.06
N ASP A 185 -10.02 -1.02 -5.84
CA ASP A 185 -10.69 -2.24 -5.37
C ASP A 185 -9.89 -2.91 -4.23
N PRO A 186 -10.18 -2.59 -2.96
CA PRO A 186 -9.49 -3.19 -1.81
C PRO A 186 -9.59 -4.73 -1.78
N ARG A 187 -10.68 -5.31 -2.29
CA ARG A 187 -10.85 -6.77 -2.31
C ARG A 187 -9.89 -7.43 -3.29
N ARG A 188 -9.70 -6.82 -4.45
CA ARG A 188 -8.72 -7.28 -5.43
C ARG A 188 -7.31 -7.14 -4.87
N SER A 189 -7.00 -6.02 -4.23
CA SER A 189 -5.70 -5.79 -3.59
C SER A 189 -5.41 -6.84 -2.53
N LEU A 190 -6.35 -7.15 -1.64
CA LEU A 190 -6.17 -8.20 -0.63
C LEU A 190 -5.96 -9.59 -1.24
N ARG A 191 -6.69 -9.94 -2.32
CA ARG A 191 -6.46 -11.21 -3.04
C ARG A 191 -5.07 -11.25 -3.68
N ARG A 192 -4.59 -10.12 -4.20
CA ARG A 192 -3.21 -10.02 -4.74
C ARG A 192 -2.17 -10.15 -3.62
N ALA A 193 -2.38 -9.49 -2.48
CA ALA A 193 -1.52 -9.69 -1.32
C ALA A 193 -1.48 -11.17 -0.89
N HIS A 194 -2.64 -11.83 -0.85
CA HIS A 194 -2.69 -13.27 -0.56
C HIS A 194 -1.85 -14.09 -1.55
N SER A 195 -1.89 -13.80 -2.84
CA SER A 195 -1.14 -14.58 -3.84
C SER A 195 0.37 -14.42 -3.74
N VAL A 196 0.87 -13.24 -3.36
CA VAL A 196 2.32 -12.97 -3.29
C VAL A 196 2.94 -13.34 -1.94
N LEU A 197 2.13 -13.57 -0.91
CA LEU A 197 2.60 -14.04 0.39
C LEU A 197 2.87 -15.56 0.34
N LYS A 198 3.90 -16.01 1.02
CA LYS A 198 4.14 -17.43 1.31
C LYS A 198 2.99 -18.03 2.13
N PRO A 199 2.78 -19.36 2.13
CA PRO A 199 1.90 -20.02 3.09
C PRO A 199 2.25 -19.60 4.52
N MET A 200 1.26 -19.29 5.35
CA MET A 200 1.41 -18.71 6.70
C MET A 200 2.08 -17.33 6.74
N GLY A 201 2.36 -16.70 5.60
CA GLY A 201 2.88 -15.34 5.51
C GLY A 201 1.96 -14.33 6.19
N LYS A 202 2.54 -13.37 6.90
CA LYS A 202 1.80 -12.40 7.73
C LYS A 202 1.29 -11.21 6.94
N LEU A 203 0.09 -10.76 7.30
CA LEU A 203 -0.48 -9.53 6.78
C LEU A 203 -0.78 -8.56 7.93
N PHE A 204 -0.23 -7.37 7.83
CA PHE A 204 -0.49 -6.25 8.73
C PHE A 204 -1.33 -5.20 8.01
N VAL A 205 -2.45 -4.79 8.60
CA VAL A 205 -3.29 -3.71 8.05
C VAL A 205 -3.49 -2.65 9.13
N TRP A 206 -2.74 -1.57 9.02
CA TRP A 206 -2.93 -0.39 9.85
C TRP A 206 -3.96 0.52 9.20
N CYS A 207 -5.03 0.81 9.88
CA CYS A 207 -6.07 1.72 9.40
C CYS A 207 -6.86 2.39 10.52
N THR A 208 -7.50 3.50 10.16
CA THR A 208 -8.45 4.19 11.02
C THR A 208 -9.81 3.50 10.96
N ALA A 209 -10.32 3.01 12.10
CA ALA A 209 -11.66 2.44 12.19
C ALA A 209 -12.73 3.52 12.23
N ARG A 210 -13.70 3.47 11.33
CA ARG A 210 -14.89 4.31 11.46
C ARG A 210 -15.87 3.72 12.48
N ARG A 211 -16.33 4.54 13.42
CA ARG A 211 -17.47 4.22 14.28
C ARG A 211 -18.75 4.36 13.47
N LEU A 212 -19.58 3.31 13.44
CA LEU A 212 -20.93 3.37 12.89
C LEU A 212 -21.88 4.08 13.89
N GLY A 213 -21.68 5.38 14.10
CA GLY A 213 -22.58 6.18 14.94
C GLY A 213 -23.84 6.61 14.19
N ARG A 214 -24.90 7.07 14.93
CA ARG A 214 -26.11 7.66 14.33
C ARG A 214 -25.79 8.77 13.31
N LYS A 215 -24.80 9.59 13.60
CA LYS A 215 -24.32 10.66 12.69
C LYS A 215 -23.82 10.10 11.34
N TYR A 216 -23.12 8.96 11.34
CA TYR A 216 -22.68 8.31 10.11
C TYR A 216 -23.85 7.77 9.27
N LEU A 217 -24.86 7.18 9.89
CA LEU A 217 -26.04 6.67 9.19
C LEU A 217 -26.86 7.81 8.57
N ILE A 218 -27.04 8.93 9.31
CA ILE A 218 -27.70 10.13 8.81
C ILE A 218 -26.90 10.72 7.64
N TRP A 219 -25.59 10.85 7.78
CA TRP A 219 -24.72 11.36 6.73
C TRP A 219 -24.75 10.48 5.48
N ARG A 220 -24.73 9.16 5.64
CA ARG A 220 -24.85 8.21 4.53
C ARG A 220 -26.19 8.34 3.81
N GLY A 221 -27.29 8.58 4.56
CA GLY A 221 -28.60 8.86 3.99
C GLY A 221 -28.63 10.19 3.22
N LEU A 222 -28.07 11.25 3.80
CA LEU A 222 -27.95 12.58 3.16
C LEU A 222 -27.11 12.52 1.89
N ARG A 223 -26.05 11.73 1.88
CA ARG A 223 -25.22 11.50 0.69
C ARG A 223 -25.98 10.79 -0.43
N ALA A 224 -26.77 9.77 -0.09
CA ALA A 224 -27.64 9.08 -1.06
C ALA A 224 -28.66 10.00 -1.70
N LEU A 225 -29.04 11.09 -0.99
CA LEU A 225 -29.95 12.12 -1.44
C LEU A 225 -29.25 13.33 -2.10
N GLY A 226 -27.91 13.29 -2.28
CA GLY A 226 -27.14 14.36 -2.92
C GLY A 226 -26.82 15.58 -2.05
N PHE A 227 -27.15 15.56 -0.76
CA PHE A 227 -26.97 16.72 0.15
C PHE A 227 -25.63 16.80 0.88
N ALA A 228 -24.78 15.78 0.83
CA ALA A 228 -23.55 15.77 1.62
C ALA A 228 -22.30 16.16 0.81
N ARG A 229 -21.96 17.44 0.86
CA ARG A 229 -20.62 17.96 0.51
C ARG A 229 -19.75 18.27 1.73
N MET A 230 -20.14 17.86 2.94
CA MET A 230 -19.60 18.40 4.19
C MET A 230 -18.54 17.55 4.90
N TYR A 231 -18.05 16.46 4.33
CA TYR A 231 -16.93 15.73 4.89
C TYR A 231 -15.79 15.68 3.88
N ASN A 232 -14.62 16.10 4.32
CA ASN A 232 -13.36 15.91 3.61
C ASN A 232 -13.15 14.40 3.46
N GLU A 233 -13.52 13.83 2.30
CA GLU A 233 -13.41 12.40 2.04
C GLU A 233 -12.05 12.12 1.41
N ASP A 234 -11.04 12.07 2.25
CA ASP A 234 -9.70 11.64 1.85
C ASP A 234 -9.64 10.11 1.65
N HIS A 235 -10.72 9.38 2.02
CA HIS A 235 -10.80 7.94 1.91
C HIS A 235 -11.95 7.51 0.98
N GLN A 236 -11.63 6.71 -0.04
CA GLN A 236 -12.65 6.12 -0.93
C GLN A 236 -13.50 5.05 -0.23
N TRP A 237 -12.87 4.33 0.70
CA TRP A 237 -13.48 3.25 1.47
C TRP A 237 -13.46 3.56 2.95
N ALA A 238 -14.39 2.96 3.68
CA ALA A 238 -14.47 3.07 5.11
C ALA A 238 -14.63 1.67 5.72
N PHE A 239 -13.76 1.34 6.66
CA PHE A 239 -13.78 0.06 7.33
C PHE A 239 -14.13 0.25 8.81
N THR A 240 -14.97 -0.65 9.34
CA THR A 240 -15.03 -0.94 10.76
C THR A 240 -14.11 -2.13 11.04
N ARG A 241 -13.73 -2.36 12.30
CA ARG A 241 -12.94 -3.56 12.68
C ARG A 241 -13.59 -4.84 12.14
N LYS A 242 -14.93 -4.99 12.33
CA LYS A 242 -15.68 -6.14 11.85
C LYS A 242 -15.69 -6.25 10.32
N SER A 243 -15.91 -5.16 9.59
CA SER A 243 -15.95 -5.20 8.13
C SER A 243 -14.57 -5.49 7.52
N LEU A 244 -13.49 -4.96 8.10
CA LEU A 244 -12.14 -5.29 7.67
C LEU A 244 -11.83 -6.77 7.90
N ARG A 245 -12.10 -7.31 9.10
CA ARG A 245 -11.97 -8.74 9.40
C ARG A 245 -12.68 -9.59 8.33
N THR A 246 -13.95 -9.29 8.04
CA THR A 246 -14.73 -10.03 7.03
C THR A 246 -14.11 -9.93 5.63
N GLN A 247 -13.51 -8.79 5.24
CA GLN A 247 -12.83 -8.68 3.94
C GLN A 247 -11.54 -9.51 3.89
N LEU A 248 -10.79 -9.54 4.97
CA LEU A 248 -9.57 -10.35 5.10
C LEU A 248 -9.90 -11.85 5.03
N GLU A 249 -10.89 -12.31 5.80
CA GLU A 249 -11.35 -13.70 5.78
C GLU A 249 -11.82 -14.13 4.38
N ARG A 250 -12.58 -13.27 3.67
CA ARG A 250 -12.99 -13.51 2.28
C ARG A 250 -11.84 -13.52 1.28
N ALA A 251 -10.72 -12.90 1.61
CA ALA A 251 -9.52 -12.91 0.79
C ALA A 251 -8.57 -14.09 1.11
N GLY A 252 -8.93 -14.97 2.06
CA GLY A 252 -8.16 -16.15 2.42
C GLY A 252 -7.22 -15.96 3.61
N PHE A 253 -7.42 -14.92 4.44
CA PHE A 253 -6.63 -14.68 5.63
C PHE A 253 -7.34 -15.09 6.90
N ALA A 254 -6.62 -15.68 7.85
CA ALA A 254 -7.08 -15.84 9.23
C ALA A 254 -6.63 -14.65 10.08
N VAL A 255 -7.58 -13.92 10.66
CA VAL A 255 -7.29 -12.75 11.51
C VAL A 255 -6.95 -13.20 12.93
N GLU A 256 -5.69 -12.99 13.34
CA GLU A 256 -5.15 -13.32 14.66
C GLU A 256 -5.58 -12.28 15.70
N ASP A 257 -5.30 -11.00 15.42
CA ASP A 257 -5.52 -9.92 16.38
C ASP A 257 -5.91 -8.59 15.70
N GLN A 258 -6.45 -7.67 16.50
CA GLN A 258 -6.73 -6.29 16.14
C GLN A 258 -6.31 -5.37 17.27
N VAL A 259 -5.05 -4.96 17.25
CA VAL A 259 -4.39 -4.14 18.27
C VAL A 259 -4.79 -2.68 18.13
N PHE A 260 -5.24 -2.06 19.20
CA PHE A 260 -5.48 -0.63 19.27
C PHE A 260 -4.14 0.12 19.44
N LEU A 261 -3.91 1.14 18.60
CA LEU A 261 -2.60 1.78 18.49
C LEU A 261 -2.43 3.06 19.34
N CYS A 262 -3.51 3.68 19.81
CA CYS A 262 -3.42 4.87 20.65
C CYS A 262 -3.01 4.48 22.09
N GLU A 263 -1.89 5.01 22.56
CA GLU A 263 -1.42 4.79 23.94
C GLU A 263 -2.02 5.78 24.95
N ALA A 264 -2.44 6.95 24.48
CA ALA A 264 -3.02 7.98 25.33
C ALA A 264 -4.44 7.65 25.83
N CYS A 265 -5.09 6.65 25.23
CA CYS A 265 -6.45 6.25 25.57
C CYS A 265 -6.52 4.80 26.07
N PRO A 266 -7.22 4.52 27.17
CA PRO A 266 -7.28 3.18 27.74
C PRO A 266 -8.00 2.17 26.84
N ASP A 267 -8.89 2.64 25.99
CA ASP A 267 -9.64 1.82 25.06
C ASP A 267 -10.14 2.62 23.84
N LEU A 268 -10.61 1.89 22.83
CA LEU A 268 -11.17 2.47 21.61
C LEU A 268 -12.44 3.29 21.85
N ALA A 269 -13.19 2.99 22.92
CA ALA A 269 -14.48 3.64 23.20
C ALA A 269 -14.28 5.05 23.77
N SER A 270 -13.22 5.26 24.54
CA SER A 270 -12.85 6.54 25.18
C SER A 270 -11.92 7.42 24.33
N CYS A 271 -11.43 6.88 23.21
CA CYS A 271 -10.47 7.59 22.37
C CYS A 271 -11.14 8.66 21.50
N ASP A 272 -10.84 9.93 21.76
CA ASP A 272 -11.21 11.04 20.89
C ASP A 272 -10.26 11.23 19.72
N HIS A 273 -9.10 10.56 19.74
CA HIS A 273 -8.13 10.51 18.66
C HIS A 273 -8.59 9.58 17.54
N LYS A 274 -7.89 9.61 16.42
CA LYS A 274 -8.20 8.85 15.20
C LYS A 274 -8.21 7.34 15.44
N ASN A 275 -9.21 6.73 15.98
CA ASN A 275 -9.48 5.29 16.16
C ASN A 275 -8.57 4.33 15.36
N GLU A 276 -7.25 4.46 15.51
CA GLU A 276 -6.26 3.72 14.74
C GLU A 276 -5.98 2.36 15.36
N TYR A 277 -5.93 1.34 14.53
CA TYR A 277 -5.62 -0.01 14.96
C TYR A 277 -4.88 -0.79 13.88
N LEU A 278 -4.12 -1.77 14.32
CA LEU A 278 -3.41 -2.72 13.47
C LEU A 278 -4.14 -4.05 13.51
N THR A 279 -4.58 -4.52 12.36
CA THR A 279 -5.08 -5.89 12.20
C THR A 279 -3.92 -6.78 11.78
N ILE A 280 -3.72 -7.87 12.49
CA ILE A 280 -2.70 -8.89 12.24
C ILE A 280 -3.43 -10.14 11.75
N ALA A 281 -2.99 -10.66 10.61
CA ALA A 281 -3.54 -11.84 10.00
C ALA A 281 -2.44 -12.69 9.36
N HIS A 282 -2.73 -13.93 8.99
CA HIS A 282 -1.84 -14.75 8.17
C HIS A 282 -2.60 -15.39 7.01
N ARG A 283 -1.88 -15.72 5.95
CA ARG A 283 -2.39 -16.48 4.80
C ARG A 283 -2.73 -17.91 5.23
N MET A 284 -3.96 -18.34 4.93
CA MET A 284 -4.38 -19.74 5.11
C MET A 284 -3.94 -20.63 3.95
#